data_76f969b4c70733bc0c1fe33dac9da323
#
_entry.id   76f969b4c70733bc0c1fe33dac9da323
#
_cell.length_a   1.000
_cell.length_b   1.000
_cell.length_c   1.000
_cell.angle_alpha   90.00
_cell.angle_beta   90.00
_cell.angle_gamma   90.00
#
_symmetry.space_group_name_H-M   'P 1'
#
loop_
_entity.id
_entity.type
_entity.pdbx_description
1 polymer ?
#
loop_
_entity_poly.entity_id
_entity_poly.type
_entity_poly.pdbx_seq_one_letter_code
_entity_poly.pdbx_strand_id
1 'polypeptide(L)'
;QRTRLCMVGGIRDAVLFGEFKLLFGFVAILVSALIVNVALGYFHPGFAGQPIAHTDGLWNALGMYLAGFGCILLGGCPMRQLILSGEGNTDSVVTVLGLMAGAAFAHNFGLASSGEGPTANGKIAVIIGIVVVAVIAAVNSMKKEEA
;
A
#
# COMPACT_ATOMS: atom_id res chain seq x y z
N GLN A 1 -8.39 14.60 9.52
CA GLN A 1 -8.94 13.66 10.52
C GLN A 1 -10.44 13.42 10.39
N ARG A 2 -11.24 14.43 10.07
CA ARG A 2 -12.71 14.29 9.93
C ARG A 2 -13.13 13.25 8.88
N THR A 3 -12.38 13.12 7.79
CA THR A 3 -12.69 12.18 6.70
C THR A 3 -12.26 10.74 7.01
N ARG A 4 -11.34 10.53 7.96
CA ARG A 4 -10.71 9.22 8.28
C ARG A 4 -10.26 8.46 7.02
N LEU A 5 -9.79 9.18 6.01
CA LEU A 5 -9.45 8.64 4.70
C LEU A 5 -8.38 7.55 4.84
N CYS A 6 -8.79 6.30 4.66
CA CYS A 6 -7.93 5.13 4.75
C CYS A 6 -8.48 4.03 3.82
N MET A 7 -7.75 3.68 2.78
CA MET A 7 -8.18 2.67 1.81
C MET A 7 -8.39 1.31 2.49
N VAL A 8 -7.43 0.87 3.30
CA VAL A 8 -7.51 -0.39 4.05
C VAL A 8 -8.70 -0.37 5.01
N GLY A 9 -8.91 0.75 5.71
CA GLY A 9 -10.06 0.94 6.58
C GLY A 9 -11.38 0.92 5.82
N GLY A 10 -11.44 1.55 4.64
CA GLY A 10 -12.64 1.55 3.81
C GLY A 10 -13.04 0.16 3.31
N ILE A 11 -12.06 -0.66 2.89
CA ILE A 11 -12.31 -2.03 2.48
C ILE A 11 -12.71 -2.89 3.68
N ARG A 12 -12.00 -2.76 4.81
CA ARG A 12 -12.31 -3.47 6.04
C ARG A 12 -13.74 -3.18 6.51
N ASP A 13 -14.11 -1.91 6.57
CA ASP A 13 -15.42 -1.49 7.07
C ASP A 13 -16.55 -1.94 6.13
N ALA A 14 -16.30 -1.94 4.81
CA ALA A 14 -17.23 -2.48 3.83
C ALA A 14 -17.44 -4.00 3.99
N VAL A 15 -16.36 -4.76 4.23
CA VAL A 15 -16.42 -6.24 4.32
C VAL A 15 -16.93 -6.71 5.69
N LEU A 16 -16.48 -6.09 6.79
CA LEU A 16 -16.80 -6.54 8.14
C LEU A 16 -18.09 -5.93 8.69
N PHE A 17 -18.38 -4.69 8.36
CA PHE A 17 -19.50 -3.92 8.95
C PHE A 17 -20.56 -3.49 7.94
N GLY A 18 -20.34 -3.71 6.63
CA GLY A 18 -21.23 -3.24 5.57
C GLY A 18 -21.28 -1.70 5.44
N GLU A 19 -20.30 -1.00 5.99
CA GLU A 19 -20.23 0.47 5.92
C GLU A 19 -19.39 0.93 4.73
N PHE A 20 -20.05 1.54 3.74
CA PHE A 20 -19.43 1.95 2.47
C PHE A 20 -18.99 3.43 2.43
N LYS A 21 -19.19 4.21 3.50
CA LYS A 21 -18.92 5.65 3.49
C LYS A 21 -17.51 6.02 3.08
N LEU A 22 -16.51 5.33 3.64
CA LEU A 22 -15.10 5.55 3.30
C LEU A 22 -14.78 5.07 1.88
N LEU A 23 -15.36 3.95 1.47
CA LEU A 23 -15.18 3.39 0.13
C LEU A 23 -15.74 4.35 -0.94
N PHE A 24 -16.91 4.93 -0.72
CA PHE A 24 -17.48 5.94 -1.63
C PHE A 24 -16.58 7.17 -1.77
N GLY A 25 -15.88 7.58 -0.72
CA GLY A 25 -14.88 8.64 -0.79
C GLY A 25 -13.76 8.33 -1.78
N PHE A 26 -13.23 7.11 -1.76
CA PHE A 26 -12.22 6.67 -2.74
C PHE A 26 -12.77 6.55 -4.14
N VAL A 27 -13.97 6.01 -4.31
CA VAL A 27 -14.64 5.94 -5.61
C VAL A 27 -14.82 7.34 -6.19
N ALA A 28 -15.23 8.31 -5.38
CA ALA A 28 -15.37 9.71 -5.81
C ALA A 28 -14.03 10.30 -6.29
N ILE A 29 -12.93 10.03 -5.58
CA ILE A 29 -11.58 10.45 -5.97
C ILE A 29 -11.19 9.81 -7.32
N LEU A 30 -11.40 8.51 -7.48
CA LEU A 30 -11.09 7.79 -8.72
C LEU A 30 -11.89 8.33 -9.91
N VAL A 31 -13.18 8.54 -9.71
CA VAL A 31 -14.06 9.10 -10.76
C VAL A 31 -13.64 10.52 -11.13
N SER A 32 -13.33 11.35 -10.13
CA SER A 32 -12.87 12.72 -10.39
C SER A 32 -11.53 12.74 -11.15
N ALA A 33 -10.60 11.88 -10.74
CA ALA A 33 -9.31 11.74 -11.42
C ALA A 33 -9.48 11.24 -12.86
N LEU A 34 -10.39 10.27 -13.08
CA LEU A 34 -10.71 9.77 -14.41
C LEU A 34 -11.29 10.87 -15.31
N ILE A 35 -12.25 11.64 -14.80
CA ILE A 35 -12.86 12.76 -15.55
C ILE A 35 -11.80 13.77 -15.96
N VAL A 36 -10.91 14.16 -15.04
CA VAL A 36 -9.84 15.12 -15.32
C VAL A 36 -8.85 14.56 -16.34
N ASN A 37 -8.44 13.30 -16.22
CA ASN A 37 -7.51 12.66 -17.16
C ASN A 37 -8.11 12.56 -18.57
N VAL A 38 -9.40 12.23 -18.68
CA VAL A 38 -10.11 12.20 -19.97
C VAL A 38 -10.22 13.62 -20.56
N ALA A 39 -10.56 14.61 -19.75
CA ALA A 39 -10.69 16.00 -20.20
C ALA A 39 -9.37 16.60 -20.67
N LEU A 40 -8.24 16.21 -20.05
CA LEU A 40 -6.89 16.65 -20.42
C LEU A 40 -6.24 15.80 -21.53
N GLY A 41 -6.92 14.75 -22.00
CA GLY A 41 -6.40 13.85 -23.05
C GLY A 41 -5.25 12.94 -22.60
N TYR A 42 -5.00 12.81 -21.29
CA TYR A 42 -3.98 11.91 -20.75
C TYR A 42 -4.46 10.47 -20.56
N PHE A 43 -5.74 10.21 -20.86
CA PHE A 43 -6.30 8.88 -20.71
C PHE A 43 -5.98 8.02 -21.95
N HIS A 44 -5.04 7.09 -21.78
CA HIS A 44 -4.69 6.08 -22.77
C HIS A 44 -5.20 4.72 -22.30
N PRO A 45 -6.36 4.23 -22.83
CA PRO A 45 -6.86 2.91 -22.47
C PRO A 45 -5.98 1.82 -23.10
N GLY A 46 -5.38 0.97 -22.27
CA GLY A 46 -4.56 -0.14 -22.72
C GLY A 46 -3.68 -0.71 -21.63
N PHE A 47 -3.23 -1.94 -21.81
CA PHE A 47 -2.29 -2.60 -20.91
C PHE A 47 -0.84 -2.56 -21.42
N ALA A 48 -0.65 -2.20 -22.70
CA ALA A 48 0.66 -2.11 -23.32
C ALA A 48 1.08 -0.65 -23.48
N GLY A 49 2.39 -0.38 -23.30
CA GLY A 49 2.95 0.96 -23.52
C GLY A 49 2.62 2.01 -22.45
N GLN A 50 2.20 1.61 -21.27
CA GLN A 50 2.00 2.54 -20.15
C GLN A 50 3.34 3.07 -19.63
N PRO A 51 3.48 4.38 -19.39
CA PRO A 51 4.80 5.01 -19.19
C PRO A 51 5.53 4.59 -17.92
N ILE A 52 4.90 3.97 -16.95
CA ILE A 52 5.54 3.61 -15.65
C ILE A 52 5.14 2.20 -15.20
N ALA A 53 4.11 1.61 -15.82
CA ALA A 53 3.58 0.32 -15.39
C ALA A 53 4.09 -0.81 -16.29
N HIS A 54 4.58 -1.88 -15.67
CA HIS A 54 4.89 -3.12 -16.38
C HIS A 54 3.71 -4.10 -16.31
N THR A 55 3.65 -5.05 -17.24
CA THR A 55 2.55 -6.01 -17.40
C THR A 55 2.77 -7.33 -16.66
N ASP A 56 3.80 -7.44 -15.83
CA ASP A 56 4.09 -8.67 -15.07
C ASP A 56 3.11 -8.83 -13.90
N GLY A 57 1.94 -9.41 -14.18
CA GLY A 57 0.80 -9.49 -13.26
C GLY A 57 1.09 -10.26 -11.99
N LEU A 58 1.93 -11.31 -12.06
CA LEU A 58 2.26 -12.13 -10.88
C LEU A 58 3.03 -11.31 -9.83
N TRP A 59 4.06 -10.60 -10.26
CA TRP A 59 4.88 -9.79 -9.36
C TRP A 59 4.14 -8.55 -8.85
N ASN A 60 3.27 -7.99 -9.67
CA ASN A 60 2.37 -6.92 -9.24
C ASN A 60 1.42 -7.41 -8.12
N ALA A 61 0.82 -8.58 -8.29
CA ALA A 61 -0.06 -9.17 -7.29
C ALA A 61 0.68 -9.47 -5.98
N LEU A 62 1.89 -10.06 -6.05
CA LEU A 62 2.71 -10.35 -4.87
C LEU A 62 3.18 -9.08 -4.15
N GLY A 63 3.57 -8.05 -4.89
CA GLY A 63 3.94 -6.76 -4.31
C GLY A 63 2.77 -6.07 -3.62
N MET A 64 1.58 -6.09 -4.24
CA MET A 64 0.37 -5.55 -3.62
C MET A 64 -0.07 -6.37 -2.40
N TYR A 65 0.08 -7.69 -2.44
CA TYR A 65 -0.18 -8.56 -1.30
C TYR A 65 0.74 -8.20 -0.12
N LEU A 66 2.04 -8.07 -0.35
CA LEU A 66 3.01 -7.66 0.66
C LEU A 66 2.68 -6.28 1.25
N ALA A 67 2.37 -5.30 0.39
CA ALA A 67 1.99 -3.96 0.82
C ALA A 67 0.70 -3.96 1.65
N GLY A 68 -0.33 -4.69 1.21
CA GLY A 68 -1.60 -4.83 1.91
C GLY A 68 -1.45 -5.50 3.27
N PHE A 69 -0.67 -6.58 3.32
CA PHE A 69 -0.39 -7.28 4.56
C PHE A 69 0.39 -6.41 5.56
N GLY A 70 1.40 -5.68 5.09
CA GLY A 70 2.11 -4.69 5.90
C GLY A 70 1.19 -3.59 6.45
N CYS A 71 0.28 -3.08 5.63
CA CYS A 71 -0.70 -2.08 6.06
C CYS A 71 -1.64 -2.59 7.16
N ILE A 72 -2.02 -3.86 7.12
CA ILE A 72 -2.86 -4.48 8.17
C ILE A 72 -2.10 -4.54 9.48
N LEU A 73 -0.84 -4.98 9.47
CA LEU A 73 0.00 -5.06 10.67
C LEU A 73 0.30 -3.68 11.27
N LEU A 74 0.44 -2.66 10.44
CA LEU A 74 0.65 -1.27 10.87
C LEU A 74 -0.64 -0.56 11.32
N GLY A 75 -1.79 -1.20 11.22
CA GLY A 75 -3.08 -0.64 11.62
C GLY A 75 -3.62 0.45 10.70
N GLY A 76 -3.08 0.58 9.49
CA GLY A 76 -3.57 1.54 8.50
C GLY A 76 -2.65 1.70 7.29
N CYS A 77 -3.17 2.34 6.24
CA CYS A 77 -2.39 2.63 5.05
C CYS A 77 -1.33 3.73 5.31
N PRO A 78 -0.30 3.84 4.47
CA PRO A 78 0.76 4.85 4.63
C PRO A 78 0.23 6.28 4.78
N MET A 79 -0.81 6.65 4.03
CA MET A 79 -1.44 7.97 4.14
C MET A 79 -1.99 8.22 5.54
N ARG A 80 -2.66 7.24 6.15
CA ARG A 80 -3.16 7.36 7.52
C ARG A 80 -2.03 7.53 8.52
N GLN A 81 -0.93 6.80 8.36
CA GLN A 81 0.24 6.92 9.23
C GLN A 81 0.88 8.32 9.14
N LEU A 82 0.96 8.89 7.94
CA LEU A 82 1.42 10.27 7.74
C LEU A 82 0.53 11.29 8.47
N ILE A 83 -0.79 11.16 8.35
CA ILE A 83 -1.73 12.06 9.02
C ILE A 83 -1.60 11.94 10.54
N LEU A 84 -1.58 10.73 11.08
CA LEU A 84 -1.46 10.49 12.52
C LEU A 84 -0.12 10.98 13.07
N SER A 85 0.98 10.84 12.33
CA SER A 85 2.28 11.37 12.73
C SER A 85 2.26 12.89 12.83
N GLY A 86 1.59 13.58 11.89
CA GLY A 86 1.37 15.02 11.93
C GLY A 86 0.49 15.48 13.10
N GLU A 87 -0.33 14.61 13.66
CA GLU A 87 -1.15 14.83 14.85
C GLU A 87 -0.43 14.53 16.17
N GLY A 88 0.85 14.10 16.09
CA GLY A 88 1.67 13.84 17.28
C GLY A 88 1.60 12.40 17.80
N ASN A 89 1.05 11.45 17.02
CA ASN A 89 1.08 10.04 17.39
C ASN A 89 2.48 9.46 17.20
N THR A 90 3.14 9.08 18.29
CA THR A 90 4.54 8.62 18.32
C THR A 90 4.74 7.33 17.51
N ASP A 91 3.83 6.38 17.61
CA ASP A 91 3.92 5.09 16.90
C ASP A 91 3.85 5.31 15.37
N SER A 92 3.01 6.26 14.96
CA SER A 92 2.90 6.64 13.55
C SER A 92 4.13 7.40 13.06
N VAL A 93 4.79 8.19 13.91
CA VAL A 93 6.08 8.83 13.57
C VAL A 93 7.15 7.77 13.30
N VAL A 94 7.27 6.76 14.18
CA VAL A 94 8.21 5.65 13.98
C VAL A 94 7.90 4.90 12.68
N THR A 95 6.63 4.66 12.40
CA THR A 95 6.19 4.03 11.15
C THR A 95 6.58 4.86 9.92
N VAL A 96 6.40 6.17 9.94
CA VAL A 96 6.79 7.07 8.84
C VAL A 96 8.30 7.07 8.63
N LEU A 97 9.08 7.11 9.70
CA LEU A 97 10.55 6.99 9.61
C LEU A 97 10.96 5.65 9.01
N GLY A 98 10.29 4.56 9.39
CA GLY A 98 10.47 3.24 8.78
C GLY A 98 10.15 3.21 7.28
N LEU A 99 9.08 3.87 6.84
CA LEU A 99 8.73 4.00 5.43
C LEU A 99 9.81 4.78 4.66
N MET A 100 10.33 5.87 5.22
CA MET A 100 11.41 6.66 4.60
C MET A 100 12.71 5.84 4.48
N ALA A 101 13.10 5.15 5.55
CA ALA A 101 14.28 4.28 5.55
C ALA A 101 14.12 3.13 4.55
N GLY A 102 12.95 2.49 4.51
CA GLY A 102 12.63 1.43 3.56
C GLY A 102 12.66 1.90 2.11
N ALA A 103 12.15 3.09 1.82
CA ALA A 103 12.21 3.67 0.48
C ALA A 103 13.66 3.97 0.06
N ALA A 104 14.46 4.56 0.95
CA ALA A 104 15.87 4.82 0.70
C ALA A 104 16.64 3.51 0.45
N PHE A 105 16.39 2.47 1.23
CA PHE A 105 16.97 1.15 1.04
C PHE A 105 16.55 0.54 -0.31
N ALA A 106 15.27 0.58 -0.65
CA ALA A 106 14.76 0.05 -1.91
C ALA A 106 15.41 0.72 -3.14
N HIS A 107 15.59 2.02 -3.11
CA HIS A 107 16.25 2.76 -4.19
C HIS A 107 17.76 2.45 -4.28
N ASN A 108 18.46 2.41 -3.16
CA ASN A 108 19.91 2.15 -3.13
C ASN A 108 20.27 0.73 -3.62
N PHE A 109 19.45 -0.26 -3.31
CA PHE A 109 19.72 -1.65 -3.69
C PHE A 109 19.01 -2.09 -4.98
N GLY A 110 18.41 -1.15 -5.71
CA GLY A 110 17.74 -1.45 -6.97
C GLY A 110 16.57 -2.44 -6.82
N LEU A 111 15.83 -2.33 -5.71
CA LEU A 111 14.65 -3.17 -5.46
C LEU A 111 13.40 -2.63 -6.16
N ALA A 112 13.41 -1.34 -6.50
CA ALA A 112 12.30 -0.70 -7.19
C ALA A 112 12.15 -1.25 -8.60
N SER A 113 10.91 -1.54 -8.99
CA SER A 113 10.58 -1.93 -10.37
C SER A 113 10.62 -0.72 -11.31
N SER A 114 10.81 -1.00 -12.59
CA SER A 114 10.75 -0.02 -13.67
C SER A 114 9.62 -0.36 -14.64
N GLY A 115 9.39 0.49 -15.67
CA GLY A 115 8.44 0.19 -16.73
C GLY A 115 8.75 -1.08 -17.54
N GLU A 116 10.00 -1.58 -17.47
CA GLU A 116 10.42 -2.82 -18.13
C GLU A 116 10.11 -4.08 -17.29
N GLY A 117 9.79 -3.92 -16.01
CA GLY A 117 9.45 -5.02 -15.11
C GLY A 117 10.13 -4.94 -13.75
N PRO A 118 9.89 -5.95 -12.90
CA PRO A 118 10.53 -6.06 -11.60
C PRO A 118 11.99 -6.48 -11.76
N THR A 119 12.88 -5.82 -11.01
CA THR A 119 14.30 -6.18 -10.95
C THR A 119 14.50 -7.56 -10.32
N ALA A 120 15.62 -8.24 -10.62
CA ALA A 120 15.93 -9.52 -9.98
C ALA A 120 16.03 -9.37 -8.45
N ASN A 121 16.64 -8.31 -7.97
CA ASN A 121 16.72 -7.99 -6.54
C ASN A 121 15.35 -7.70 -5.94
N GLY A 122 14.47 -7.02 -6.68
CA GLY A 122 13.09 -6.74 -6.26
C GLY A 122 12.27 -8.01 -6.06
N LYS A 123 12.42 -9.00 -6.95
CA LYS A 123 11.76 -10.31 -6.82
C LYS A 123 12.15 -11.04 -5.54
N ILE A 124 13.44 -11.08 -5.24
CA ILE A 124 13.98 -11.69 -4.02
C ILE A 124 13.48 -10.93 -2.80
N ALA A 125 13.51 -9.60 -2.84
CA ALA A 125 13.06 -8.76 -1.74
C ALA A 125 11.58 -8.94 -1.42
N VAL A 126 10.71 -9.12 -2.42
CA VAL A 126 9.28 -9.38 -2.20
C VAL A 126 9.06 -10.72 -1.48
N ILE A 127 9.76 -11.77 -1.90
CA ILE A 127 9.66 -13.09 -1.26
C ILE A 127 10.14 -13.03 0.19
N ILE A 128 11.31 -12.43 0.44
CA ILE A 128 11.84 -12.25 1.80
C ILE A 128 10.88 -11.40 2.62
N GLY A 129 10.36 -10.32 2.06
CA GLY A 129 9.40 -9.43 2.72
C GLY A 129 8.12 -10.16 3.16
N ILE A 130 7.56 -11.02 2.29
CA ILE A 130 6.37 -11.81 2.63
C ILE A 130 6.68 -12.77 3.80
N VAL A 131 7.83 -13.45 3.78
CA VAL A 131 8.23 -14.34 4.86
C VAL A 131 8.40 -13.58 6.18
N VAL A 132 9.10 -12.45 6.16
CA VAL A 132 9.33 -11.62 7.36
C VAL A 132 8.01 -11.11 7.93
N VAL A 133 7.13 -10.59 7.10
CA VAL A 133 5.82 -10.06 7.52
C VAL A 133 4.94 -11.20 8.08
N ALA A 134 4.97 -12.39 7.47
CA ALA A 134 4.25 -13.56 7.95
C ALA A 134 4.78 -14.04 9.33
N VAL A 135 6.10 -14.04 9.53
CA VAL A 135 6.70 -14.38 10.83
C VAL A 135 6.30 -13.37 11.92
N ILE A 136 6.34 -12.07 11.60
CA ILE A 136 5.88 -11.03 12.53
C ILE A 136 4.41 -11.22 12.91
N ALA A 137 3.56 -11.51 11.93
CA ALA A 137 2.15 -11.77 12.16
C ALA A 137 1.93 -12.99 13.06
N ALA A 138 2.64 -14.09 12.79
CA ALA A 138 2.56 -15.32 13.59
C ALA A 138 3.01 -15.08 15.05
N VAL A 139 4.13 -14.40 15.26
CA VAL A 139 4.63 -14.09 16.60
C VAL A 139 3.65 -13.22 17.39
N ASN A 140 3.06 -12.20 16.72
CA ASN A 140 2.09 -11.33 17.37
C ASN A 140 0.76 -12.06 17.68
N SER A 141 0.37 -13.03 16.85
CA SER A 141 -0.82 -13.86 17.10
C SER A 141 -0.64 -14.77 18.29
N MET A 142 0.50 -15.44 18.39
CA MET A 142 0.81 -16.33 19.54
C MET A 142 0.87 -15.57 20.86
N LYS A 143 1.45 -14.36 20.86
CA LYS A 143 1.55 -13.55 22.07
C LYS A 143 0.20 -13.05 22.59
N LYS A 144 -0.82 -12.99 21.72
CA LYS A 144 -2.18 -12.60 22.09
C LYS A 144 -2.96 -13.73 22.76
N GLU A 145 -2.61 -14.99 22.50
CA GLU A 145 -3.26 -16.14 23.15
C GLU A 145 -2.73 -16.40 24.57
N GLU A 146 -1.56 -15.87 24.92
CA GLU A 146 -0.96 -15.99 26.25
C GLU A 146 -1.35 -14.87 27.22
N ALA A 147 -2.07 -13.85 26.76
CA ALA A 147 -2.49 -12.68 27.56
C ALA A 147 -3.99 -12.67 27.80
#